data_784c7a47b0098802003e1a4805d22e31
#
_entry.id   784c7a47b0098802003e1a4805d22e31
#
_cell.length_a   1.000
_cell.length_b   1.000
_cell.length_c   1.000
_cell.angle_alpha   90.00
_cell.angle_beta   90.00
_cell.angle_gamma   90.00
#
_symmetry.space_group_name_H-M   'P 1'
#
loop_
_entity.id
_entity.type
_entity.pdbx_description
1 polymer ?
#
loop_
_entity_poly.entity_id
_entity_poly.type
_entity_poly.pdbx_seq_one_letter_code
_entity_poly.pdbx_strand_id
1 'polypeptide(L)'
;MIGAQASSEQLEKILSYLDIGRQEGAEVLTGGARNELPGDLAGGYYVKPTVFKGHNKMRVFQEEIFGPVVSVTTFKDDEEALSIANDTLYGLGAGVWTLSLIHI
;
A
#
# COMPACT_ATOMS: atom_id res chain seq x y z
N MET A 1 11.06 10.37 7.19
CA MET A 1 10.21 9.83 8.28
C MET A 1 8.75 10.15 7.97
N ILE A 2 7.86 9.18 8.18
CA ILE A 2 6.41 9.39 8.05
C ILE A 2 5.83 9.60 9.46
N GLY A 3 4.96 10.60 9.60
CA GLY A 3 4.34 10.95 10.87
C GLY A 3 3.31 9.93 11.37
N ALA A 4 2.76 10.20 12.54
CA ALA A 4 1.76 9.35 13.19
C ALA A 4 0.43 9.35 12.44
N GLN A 5 -0.34 8.27 12.62
CA GLN A 5 -1.71 8.20 12.14
C GLN A 5 -2.62 9.09 13.01
N ALA A 6 -3.77 9.47 12.45
CA ALA A 6 -4.66 10.45 13.08
C ALA A 6 -5.38 9.92 14.32
N SER A 7 -5.58 8.61 14.44
CA SER A 7 -6.32 8.00 15.53
C SER A 7 -5.91 6.56 15.78
N SER A 8 -6.30 6.04 16.93
CA SER A 8 -6.14 4.64 17.28
C SER A 8 -6.96 3.72 16.34
N GLU A 9 -8.16 4.13 15.96
CA GLU A 9 -8.98 3.38 15.01
C GLU A 9 -8.30 3.26 13.64
N GLN A 10 -7.70 4.33 13.17
CA GLN A 10 -6.96 4.34 11.90
C GLN A 10 -5.73 3.42 11.98
N LEU A 11 -5.00 3.46 13.09
CA LEU A 11 -3.86 2.57 13.33
C LEU A 11 -4.31 1.10 13.28
N GLU A 12 -5.37 0.74 14.00
CA GLU A 12 -5.88 -0.63 14.06
C GLU A 12 -6.34 -1.11 12.67
N LYS A 13 -6.99 -0.25 11.90
CA LYS A 13 -7.41 -0.55 10.54
C LYS A 13 -6.21 -0.87 9.64
N ILE A 14 -5.17 -0.03 9.68
CA ILE A 14 -3.96 -0.23 8.90
C ILE A 14 -3.29 -1.55 9.27
N LEU A 15 -3.13 -1.81 10.58
CA LEU A 15 -2.51 -3.05 11.06
C LEU A 15 -3.31 -4.28 10.62
N SER A 16 -4.63 -4.20 10.59
CA SER A 16 -5.48 -5.29 10.10
C SER A 16 -5.24 -5.58 8.62
N TYR A 17 -5.02 -4.54 7.79
CA TYR A 17 -4.66 -4.73 6.37
C TYR A 17 -3.27 -5.33 6.20
N LEU A 18 -2.32 -5.03 7.07
CA LEU A 18 -1.01 -5.68 7.03
C LEU A 18 -1.14 -7.18 7.25
N ASP A 19 -1.99 -7.60 8.18
CA ASP A 19 -2.28 -9.01 8.42
C ASP A 19 -3.02 -9.65 7.24
N ILE A 20 -4.01 -8.97 6.69
CA ILE A 20 -4.75 -9.42 5.51
C ILE A 20 -3.78 -9.65 4.33
N GLY A 21 -2.88 -8.72 4.08
CA GLY A 21 -1.88 -8.86 3.02
C GLY A 21 -1.02 -10.10 3.18
N ARG A 22 -0.56 -10.38 4.39
CA ARG A 22 0.21 -11.59 4.67
C ARG A 22 -0.62 -12.86 4.49
N GLN A 23 -1.85 -12.88 4.96
CA GLN A 23 -2.77 -14.02 4.83
C GLN A 23 -3.09 -14.33 3.38
N GLU A 24 -3.17 -13.31 2.54
CA GLU A 24 -3.40 -13.48 1.09
C GLU A 24 -2.14 -13.90 0.33
N GLY A 25 -1.00 -13.96 0.97
CA GLY A 25 0.26 -14.36 0.36
C GLY A 25 1.07 -13.23 -0.26
N ALA A 26 0.76 -11.97 0.04
CA ALA A 26 1.57 -10.86 -0.40
C ALA A 26 2.96 -10.90 0.25
N GLU A 27 3.99 -10.61 -0.54
CA GLU A 27 5.36 -10.51 -0.04
C GLU A 27 5.58 -9.13 0.58
N VAL A 28 6.06 -9.08 1.81
CA VAL A 28 6.43 -7.83 2.48
C VAL A 28 7.87 -7.48 2.08
N LEU A 29 8.02 -6.47 1.25
CA LEU A 29 9.34 -6.01 0.81
C LEU A 29 10.03 -5.14 1.85
N THR A 30 9.25 -4.35 2.60
CA THR A 30 9.74 -3.54 3.71
C THR A 30 8.59 -3.19 4.65
N GLY A 31 8.90 -2.90 5.90
CA GLY A 31 7.92 -2.52 6.90
C GLY A 31 7.06 -3.70 7.38
N GLY A 32 5.76 -3.51 7.38
CA GLY A 32 4.79 -4.56 7.71
C GLY A 32 4.42 -4.64 9.18
N ALA A 33 4.71 -3.62 9.97
CA ALA A 33 4.42 -3.61 11.41
C ALA A 33 4.23 -2.20 11.94
N ARG A 34 3.67 -2.12 13.15
CA ARG A 34 3.65 -0.90 13.93
C ARG A 34 5.09 -0.46 14.21
N ASN A 35 5.33 0.84 14.15
CA ASN A 35 6.63 1.41 14.49
C ASN A 35 6.59 1.95 15.93
N GLU A 36 7.25 1.26 16.83
CA GLU A 36 7.36 1.67 18.23
C GLU A 36 8.61 2.55 18.38
N LEU A 37 8.40 3.86 18.54
CA LEU A 37 9.47 4.82 18.72
C LEU A 37 9.87 4.91 20.19
N PRO A 38 11.16 5.22 20.50
CA PRO A 38 11.62 5.30 21.87
C PRO A 38 11.18 6.59 22.59
N GLY A 39 11.26 6.59 23.91
CA GLY A 39 11.04 7.76 24.75
C GLY A 39 9.59 8.22 24.76
N ASP A 40 9.39 9.53 24.68
CA ASP A 40 8.07 10.17 24.76
C ASP A 40 7.14 9.78 23.58
N LEU A 41 7.69 9.22 22.52
CA LEU A 41 6.95 8.81 21.32
C LEU A 41 6.46 7.35 21.40
N ALA A 42 6.80 6.62 22.44
CA ALA A 42 6.54 5.17 22.53
C ALA A 42 5.05 4.79 22.45
N GLY A 43 4.13 5.67 22.85
CA GLY A 43 2.68 5.44 22.75
C GLY A 43 2.05 5.95 21.47
N GLY A 44 2.83 6.43 20.50
CA GLY A 44 2.32 7.06 19.28
C GLY A 44 1.75 6.06 18.27
N TYR A 45 0.95 6.59 17.36
CA TYR A 45 0.26 5.81 16.32
C TYR A 45 1.09 5.73 15.04
N TYR A 46 2.29 5.14 15.14
CA TYR A 46 3.24 5.05 14.03
C TYR A 46 3.19 3.67 13.37
N VAL A 47 3.17 3.68 12.04
CA VAL A 47 3.28 2.47 11.21
C VAL A 47 4.54 2.57 10.37
N LYS A 48 5.31 1.51 10.29
CA LYS A 48 6.47 1.48 9.40
C LYS A 48 5.99 1.60 7.96
N PRO A 49 6.58 2.48 7.13
CA PRO A 49 6.29 2.51 5.71
C PRO A 49 6.41 1.11 5.13
N THR A 50 5.36 0.64 4.48
CA THR A 50 5.23 -0.75 4.07
C THR A 50 5.05 -0.86 2.57
N VAL A 51 5.77 -1.80 1.95
CA VAL A 51 5.61 -2.15 0.54
C VAL A 51 5.30 -3.63 0.44
N PHE A 52 4.14 -3.95 -0.12
CA PHE A 52 3.75 -5.31 -0.50
C PHE A 52 4.02 -5.56 -1.97
N LYS A 53 4.40 -6.79 -2.30
CA LYS A 53 4.41 -7.29 -3.67
C LYS A 53 3.42 -8.43 -3.78
N GLY A 54 2.58 -8.39 -4.78
CA GLY A 54 1.55 -9.40 -4.97
C GLY A 54 0.84 -9.27 -6.30
N HIS A 55 -0.43 -9.58 -6.33
CA HIS A 55 -1.25 -9.47 -7.54
C HIS A 55 -2.55 -8.69 -7.29
N ASN A 56 -3.11 -8.19 -8.38
CA ASN A 56 -4.22 -7.23 -8.37
C ASN A 56 -5.48 -7.69 -7.62
N LYS A 57 -5.73 -9.00 -7.50
CA LYS A 57 -6.94 -9.50 -6.85
C LYS A 57 -6.87 -9.55 -5.32
N MET A 58 -5.70 -9.31 -4.74
CA MET A 58 -5.55 -9.20 -3.29
C MET A 58 -6.26 -7.96 -2.75
N ARG A 59 -6.82 -8.07 -1.55
CA ARG A 59 -7.54 -6.95 -0.91
C ARG A 59 -6.65 -5.73 -0.70
N VAL A 60 -5.35 -5.93 -0.44
CA VAL A 60 -4.39 -4.82 -0.29
C VAL A 60 -4.15 -4.05 -1.59
N PHE A 61 -4.57 -4.59 -2.73
CA PHE A 61 -4.59 -3.91 -4.03
C PHE A 61 -5.93 -3.27 -4.35
N GLN A 62 -7.03 -3.87 -3.89
CA GLN A 62 -8.39 -3.47 -4.25
C GLN A 62 -9.00 -2.46 -3.30
N GLU A 63 -8.60 -2.47 -2.03
CA GLU A 63 -9.22 -1.65 -0.99
C GLU A 63 -8.28 -0.51 -0.56
N GLU A 64 -8.86 0.63 -0.22
CA GLU A 64 -8.13 1.79 0.24
C GLU A 64 -7.75 1.63 1.72
N ILE A 65 -6.45 1.60 2.01
CA ILE A 65 -5.93 1.35 3.37
C ILE A 65 -5.85 2.65 4.19
N PHE A 66 -5.62 3.79 3.55
CA PHE A 66 -5.43 5.09 4.19
C PHE A 66 -4.26 5.13 5.18
N GLY A 67 -3.12 4.59 4.75
CA GLY A 67 -1.91 4.57 5.56
C GLY A 67 -0.66 4.50 4.71
N PRO A 68 0.53 4.43 5.33
CA PRO A 68 1.80 4.41 4.61
C PRO A 68 2.08 3.02 4.04
N VAL A 69 1.20 2.54 3.17
CA VAL A 69 1.26 1.22 2.56
C VAL A 69 1.13 1.34 1.05
N VAL A 70 2.05 0.74 0.31
CA VAL A 70 2.04 0.67 -1.15
C VAL A 70 2.04 -0.79 -1.57
N SER A 71 1.18 -1.13 -2.51
CA SER A 71 1.12 -2.46 -3.12
C SER A 71 1.65 -2.38 -4.54
N VAL A 72 2.61 -3.23 -4.88
CA VAL A 72 3.25 -3.25 -6.19
C VAL A 72 3.04 -4.59 -6.88
N THR A 73 2.84 -4.53 -8.19
CA THR A 73 2.74 -5.71 -9.04
C THR A 73 3.41 -5.44 -10.38
N THR A 74 3.76 -6.48 -11.09
CA THR A 74 4.28 -6.39 -12.44
C THR A 74 3.15 -6.50 -13.46
N PHE A 75 3.39 -6.03 -14.66
CA PHE A 75 2.51 -6.21 -15.80
C PHE A 75 3.36 -6.61 -17.03
N LYS A 76 2.74 -7.29 -17.98
CA LYS A 76 3.43 -7.79 -19.18
C LYS A 76 3.36 -6.84 -20.36
N ASP A 77 2.31 -6.00 -20.44
CA ASP A 77 2.08 -5.05 -21.52
C ASP A 77 1.23 -3.87 -21.04
N ASP A 78 1.12 -2.85 -21.88
CA ASP A 78 0.40 -1.61 -21.53
C ASP A 78 -1.10 -1.85 -21.33
N GLU A 79 -1.69 -2.79 -22.05
CA GLU A 79 -3.11 -3.13 -21.90
C GLU A 79 -3.38 -3.74 -20.52
N GLU A 80 -2.50 -4.63 -20.06
CA GLU A 80 -2.61 -5.19 -18.70
C GLU A 80 -2.41 -4.12 -17.64
N ALA A 81 -1.43 -3.23 -17.80
CA ALA A 81 -1.21 -2.13 -16.87
C ALA A 81 -2.46 -1.26 -16.74
N LEU A 82 -3.09 -0.91 -17.86
CA LEU A 82 -4.31 -0.11 -17.87
C LEU A 82 -5.48 -0.86 -17.24
N SER A 83 -5.60 -2.14 -17.52
CA SER A 83 -6.65 -3.00 -16.91
C SER A 83 -6.51 -3.06 -15.40
N ILE A 84 -5.29 -3.25 -14.89
CA ILE A 84 -5.01 -3.28 -13.45
C ILE A 84 -5.33 -1.92 -12.83
N ALA A 85 -4.89 -0.82 -13.45
CA ALA A 85 -5.10 0.53 -12.93
C ALA A 85 -6.58 0.89 -12.80
N ASN A 86 -7.43 0.36 -13.68
CA ASN A 86 -8.87 0.63 -13.68
C ASN A 86 -9.71 -0.43 -12.94
N ASP A 87 -9.10 -1.47 -12.40
CA ASP A 87 -9.80 -2.58 -11.76
C ASP A 87 -10.04 -2.33 -10.27
N THR A 88 -10.53 -1.14 -9.93
CA THR A 88 -10.96 -0.79 -8.57
C THR A 88 -12.28 -0.01 -8.62
N LEU A 89 -12.92 0.11 -7.47
CA LEU A 89 -14.14 0.91 -7.33
C LEU A 89 -13.84 2.41 -7.21
N TYR A 90 -12.59 2.78 -7.08
CA TYR A 90 -12.16 4.15 -6.80
C TYR A 90 -11.77 4.89 -8.09
N GLY A 91 -11.90 6.21 -8.06
CA GLY A 91 -11.45 7.10 -9.13
C GLY A 91 -10.39 8.06 -8.65
N LEU A 92 -9.37 7.53 -7.98
CA LEU A 92 -8.28 8.32 -7.42
C LEU A 92 -7.29 8.78 -8.51
N GLY A 93 -6.35 9.64 -8.09
CA GLY A 93 -5.32 10.14 -8.99
C GLY A 93 -4.39 9.05 -9.52
N ALA A 94 -3.82 9.31 -10.68
CA ALA A 94 -2.89 8.38 -11.32
C ALA A 94 -1.70 9.12 -11.92
N GLY A 95 -0.60 8.39 -12.11
CA GLY A 95 0.58 8.89 -12.79
C GLY A 95 1.20 7.82 -13.66
N VAL A 96 1.88 8.25 -14.73
CA VAL A 96 2.58 7.36 -15.65
C VAL A 96 4.02 7.83 -15.80
N TRP A 97 4.94 6.88 -15.71
CA TRP A 97 6.37 7.11 -15.92
C TRP A 97 6.84 6.24 -17.08
N THR A 98 7.41 6.87 -18.11
CA THR A 98 7.91 6.16 -19.28
C THR A 98 9.08 6.92 -19.89
N LEU A 99 9.99 6.16 -20.54
CA LEU A 99 11.06 6.74 -21.35
C LEU A 99 10.63 6.97 -22.81
N SER A 100 9.46 6.46 -23.20
CA SER A 100 8.93 6.60 -24.56
C SER A 100 7.92 7.75 -24.64
N LEU A 101 8.28 8.82 -25.35
CA LEU A 101 7.42 9.97 -25.55
C LEU A 101 6.24 9.68 -26.48
N ILE A 102 6.33 8.63 -27.27
CA ILE A 102 5.29 8.27 -28.25
C ILE A 102 4.20 7.37 -27.66
N HIS A 103 4.39 6.88 -26.43
CA HIS A 103 3.44 5.98 -25.77
C HIS A 103 2.78 6.61 -24.53
N ILE A 104 2.93 7.89 -24.37
CA ILE A 104 2.29 8.63 -23.27
C ILE A 104 0.82 8.95 -23.56
#